data_658286db7603515ab424fa6f9afe9e92
#
_entry.id   658286db7603515ab424fa6f9afe9e92
#
_cell.length_a   1.000
_cell.length_b   1.000
_cell.length_c   1.000
_cell.angle_alpha   90.00
_cell.angle_beta   90.00
_cell.angle_gamma   90.00
#
_symmetry.space_group_name_H-M   'P 1'
#
loop_
_entity.id
_entity.type
_entity.pdbx_description
1 polymer ?
#
loop_
_entity_poly.entity_id
_entity_poly.type
_entity_poly.pdbx_seq_one_letter_code
_entity_poly.pdbx_strand_id
1 'polypeptide(L)'
;MSEKRKFKDILETIGLVVGSLAGAIIIIVAATTKYDFSQAEESKIVEKNMQEDIKPVAQVAVANESESVAEDSISGDAIVKANCALCHVSGLMEAPKIGDAGLWAPRIAQGKETLINNAIKGIRMMPARGGNAKLTDEEVAAAVISMVNASGGKL
;
A
#
# COMPACT_ATOMS: atom_id res chain seq x y z
N MET A 1 51.91 38.09 37.74
CA MET A 1 50.51 37.91 38.20
C MET A 1 49.48 37.71 37.07
N SER A 2 49.81 37.95 35.84
CA SER A 2 48.86 37.87 34.67
C SER A 2 48.62 36.46 34.16
N GLU A 3 49.60 35.56 34.11
CA GLU A 3 49.48 34.24 33.52
C GLU A 3 48.58 33.27 34.32
N LYS A 4 48.65 33.32 35.65
CA LYS A 4 47.82 32.45 36.51
C LYS A 4 46.32 32.73 36.38
N ARG A 5 45.94 33.97 36.06
CA ARG A 5 44.53 34.35 35.83
C ARG A 5 44.04 33.77 34.48
N LYS A 6 44.82 33.90 33.43
CA LYS A 6 44.47 33.34 32.10
C LYS A 6 44.31 31.82 32.12
N PHE A 7 45.13 31.12 32.88
CA PHE A 7 45.03 29.66 33.01
C PHE A 7 43.78 29.22 33.77
N LYS A 8 43.36 29.98 34.79
CA LYS A 8 42.13 29.71 35.55
C LYS A 8 40.88 29.94 34.69
N ASP A 9 40.85 30.99 33.91
CA ASP A 9 39.75 31.30 32.99
C ASP A 9 39.61 30.26 31.88
N ILE A 10 40.73 29.74 31.38
CA ILE A 10 40.74 28.66 30.39
C ILE A 10 40.20 27.33 30.97
N LEU A 11 40.60 26.99 32.21
CA LEU A 11 40.10 25.79 32.87
C LEU A 11 38.59 25.90 33.14
N GLU A 12 38.09 27.05 33.51
CA GLU A 12 36.67 27.28 33.79
C GLU A 12 35.82 27.20 32.51
N THR A 13 36.32 27.74 31.39
CA THR A 13 35.67 27.62 30.08
C THR A 13 35.69 26.21 29.55
N ILE A 14 36.79 25.45 29.70
CA ILE A 14 36.86 24.04 29.33
C ILE A 14 35.87 23.20 30.15
N GLY A 15 35.77 23.45 31.44
CA GLY A 15 34.81 22.76 32.32
C GLY A 15 33.34 22.97 31.88
N LEU A 16 32.98 24.18 31.49
CA LEU A 16 31.65 24.51 31.00
C LEU A 16 31.35 23.83 29.65
N VAL A 17 32.31 23.81 28.73
CA VAL A 17 32.14 23.15 27.42
C VAL A 17 32.04 21.61 27.55
N VAL A 18 32.88 21.01 28.39
CA VAL A 18 32.83 19.54 28.62
C VAL A 18 31.54 19.18 29.34
N GLY A 19 31.08 19.95 30.31
CA GLY A 19 29.81 19.73 30.99
C GLY A 19 28.62 19.82 30.05
N SER A 20 28.62 20.76 29.11
CA SER A 20 27.56 20.94 28.10
C SER A 20 27.55 19.78 27.11
N LEU A 21 28.69 19.29 26.65
CA LEU A 21 28.79 18.12 25.75
C LEU A 21 28.36 16.85 26.45
N ALA A 22 28.70 16.62 27.70
CA ALA A 22 28.25 15.46 28.46
C ALA A 22 26.74 15.46 28.66
N GLY A 23 26.14 16.62 28.94
CA GLY A 23 24.70 16.77 29.06
C GLY A 23 23.97 16.46 27.73
N ALA A 24 24.49 16.94 26.62
CA ALA A 24 23.94 16.65 25.28
C ALA A 24 24.02 15.15 24.93
N ILE A 25 25.11 14.47 25.23
CA ILE A 25 25.26 13.04 25.00
C ILE A 25 24.27 12.23 25.85
N ILE A 26 24.05 12.59 27.10
CA ILE A 26 23.09 11.91 27.98
C ILE A 26 21.66 12.04 27.43
N ILE A 27 21.29 13.23 26.93
CA ILE A 27 19.97 13.46 26.34
C ILE A 27 19.80 12.64 25.06
N ILE A 28 20.82 12.56 24.20
CA ILE A 28 20.78 11.78 22.97
C ILE A 28 20.67 10.29 23.28
N VAL A 29 21.43 9.77 24.24
CA VAL A 29 21.37 8.36 24.65
C VAL A 29 20.00 8.03 25.27
N ALA A 30 19.44 8.92 26.10
CA ALA A 30 18.12 8.73 26.67
C ALA A 30 17.00 8.77 25.61
N ALA A 31 17.16 9.60 24.58
CA ALA A 31 16.22 9.65 23.46
C ALA A 31 16.30 8.37 22.60
N THR A 32 17.49 7.90 22.27
CA THR A 32 17.68 6.68 21.45
C THR A 32 17.19 5.43 22.17
N THR A 33 17.40 5.30 23.49
CA THR A 33 16.89 4.15 24.24
C THR A 33 15.36 4.14 24.34
N LYS A 34 14.70 5.31 24.38
CA LYS A 34 13.23 5.37 24.30
C LYS A 34 12.70 4.99 22.91
N TYR A 35 13.40 5.37 21.86
CA TYR A 35 13.03 4.97 20.49
C TYR A 35 13.12 3.46 20.28
N ASP A 36 14.19 2.83 20.75
CA ASP A 36 14.41 1.38 20.64
C ASP A 36 13.35 0.57 21.41
N PHE A 37 12.96 1.03 22.58
CA PHE A 37 11.94 0.36 23.39
C PHE A 37 10.55 0.46 22.76
N SER A 38 10.19 1.61 22.15
CA SER A 38 8.92 1.81 21.46
C SER A 38 8.78 0.93 20.21
N GLN A 39 9.86 0.78 19.43
CA GLN A 39 9.88 -0.08 18.24
C GLN A 39 9.79 -1.56 18.58
N ALA A 40 10.37 -1.97 19.70
CA ALA A 40 10.34 -3.36 20.16
C ALA A 40 8.94 -3.81 20.64
N GLU A 41 8.11 -2.91 21.17
CA GLU A 41 6.72 -3.22 21.53
C GLU A 41 5.81 -3.27 20.29
N GLU A 42 6.00 -2.35 19.35
CA GLU A 42 5.21 -2.31 18.12
C GLU A 42 5.46 -3.55 17.25
N SER A 43 6.70 -4.01 17.15
CA SER A 43 7.05 -5.25 16.42
C SER A 43 6.44 -6.50 17.06
N LYS A 44 6.39 -6.58 18.39
CA LYS A 44 5.76 -7.70 19.11
C LYS A 44 4.24 -7.75 18.93
N ILE A 45 3.59 -6.58 18.84
CA ILE A 45 2.14 -6.51 18.62
C ILE A 45 1.80 -6.93 17.19
N VAL A 46 2.60 -6.53 16.21
CA VAL A 46 2.42 -6.92 14.81
C VAL A 46 2.65 -8.43 14.62
N GLU A 47 3.68 -9.00 15.24
CA GLU A 47 3.97 -10.43 15.16
C GLU A 47 2.89 -11.28 15.85
N LYS A 48 2.36 -10.83 16.98
CA LYS A 48 1.26 -11.50 17.68
C LYS A 48 -0.05 -11.47 16.88
N ASN A 49 -0.37 -10.35 16.24
CA ASN A 49 -1.57 -10.23 15.40
C ASN A 49 -1.45 -11.06 14.11
N MET A 50 -0.26 -11.14 13.51
CA MET A 50 -0.02 -12.04 12.36
C MET A 50 -0.13 -13.52 12.72
N GLN A 51 0.23 -13.91 13.94
CA GLN A 51 0.15 -15.32 14.38
C GLN A 51 -1.30 -15.74 14.69
N GLU A 52 -2.16 -14.82 15.06
CA GLU A 52 -3.58 -15.10 15.36
C GLU A 52 -4.43 -15.17 14.09
N ASP A 53 -4.06 -14.42 13.04
CA ASP A 53 -4.73 -14.47 11.73
C ASP A 53 -4.34 -15.70 10.87
N ILE A 54 -3.28 -16.44 11.24
CA ILE A 54 -2.84 -17.66 10.55
C ILE A 54 -3.30 -18.93 11.29
N LYS A 55 -4.45 -18.90 11.95
CA LYS A 55 -5.07 -20.16 12.36
C LYS A 55 -5.60 -20.85 11.11
N PRO A 56 -5.11 -22.06 10.78
CA PRO A 56 -5.66 -22.80 9.64
C PRO A 56 -7.13 -23.10 9.94
N VAL A 57 -8.02 -22.41 9.23
CA VAL A 57 -9.43 -22.79 9.14
C VAL A 57 -9.49 -23.99 8.21
N ALA A 58 -8.98 -25.12 8.67
CA ALA A 58 -9.04 -26.38 7.99
C ALA A 58 -9.83 -27.37 8.85
N GLN A 59 -11.14 -27.26 8.80
CA GLN A 59 -12.03 -28.40 8.83
C GLN A 59 -13.19 -28.12 7.89
N VAL A 60 -12.89 -28.23 6.59
CA VAL A 60 -13.94 -28.46 5.62
C VAL A 60 -14.33 -29.92 5.79
N ALA A 61 -15.46 -30.17 6.42
CA ALA A 61 -16.17 -31.42 6.31
C ALA A 61 -16.48 -31.61 4.81
N VAL A 62 -15.86 -32.64 4.20
CA VAL A 62 -16.17 -33.06 2.86
C VAL A 62 -17.57 -33.67 2.91
N ALA A 63 -18.60 -32.85 2.76
CA ALA A 63 -19.90 -33.33 2.34
C ALA A 63 -19.84 -33.40 0.81
N ASN A 64 -19.80 -34.62 0.35
CA ASN A 64 -19.90 -35.01 -1.05
C ASN A 64 -21.28 -34.60 -1.54
N GLU A 65 -21.38 -33.50 -2.29
CA GLU A 65 -22.53 -33.23 -3.12
C GLU A 65 -22.06 -32.79 -4.50
N SER A 66 -22.19 -33.75 -5.38
CA SER A 66 -22.15 -33.60 -6.83
C SER A 66 -23.27 -32.66 -7.23
N GLU A 67 -22.91 -31.42 -7.60
CA GLU A 67 -23.77 -30.66 -8.50
C GLU A 67 -23.04 -29.53 -9.18
N SER A 68 -23.11 -29.58 -10.49
CA SER A 68 -22.93 -28.51 -11.47
C SER A 68 -21.66 -27.64 -11.32
N VAL A 69 -20.82 -27.76 -12.33
CA VAL A 69 -19.84 -26.76 -12.72
C VAL A 69 -20.59 -25.41 -12.90
N ALA A 70 -20.88 -24.74 -11.78
CA ALA A 70 -21.10 -23.31 -11.82
C ALA A 70 -19.73 -22.75 -12.22
N GLU A 71 -19.69 -22.11 -13.38
CA GLU A 71 -18.61 -21.22 -13.78
C GLU A 71 -18.20 -20.46 -12.53
N ASP A 72 -16.97 -20.70 -12.06
CA ASP A 72 -16.36 -19.92 -10.98
C ASP A 72 -16.43 -18.47 -11.45
N SER A 73 -17.43 -17.77 -10.96
CA SER A 73 -17.74 -16.43 -11.46
C SER A 73 -16.58 -15.55 -11.06
N ILE A 74 -15.67 -15.34 -12.00
CA ILE A 74 -14.48 -14.51 -11.86
C ILE A 74 -14.94 -13.16 -11.29
N SER A 75 -14.68 -12.94 -10.00
CA SER A 75 -15.11 -11.71 -9.33
C SER A 75 -14.32 -10.53 -9.88
N GLY A 76 -14.92 -9.76 -10.78
CA GLY A 76 -14.34 -8.55 -11.31
C GLY A 76 -13.88 -7.59 -10.24
N ASP A 77 -14.65 -7.46 -9.15
CA ASP A 77 -14.32 -6.61 -8.00
C ASP A 77 -13.05 -7.05 -7.28
N ALA A 78 -12.86 -8.36 -7.10
CA ALA A 78 -11.64 -8.88 -6.50
C ALA A 78 -10.41 -8.60 -7.37
N ILE A 79 -10.55 -8.76 -8.69
CA ILE A 79 -9.46 -8.45 -9.64
C ILE A 79 -9.15 -6.96 -9.63
N VAL A 80 -10.16 -6.09 -9.64
CA VAL A 80 -9.99 -4.64 -9.55
C VAL A 80 -9.23 -4.27 -8.29
N LYS A 81 -9.62 -4.81 -7.15
CA LYS A 81 -8.99 -4.54 -5.86
C LYS A 81 -7.52 -4.96 -5.83
N ALA A 82 -7.21 -6.11 -6.40
CA ALA A 82 -5.86 -6.67 -6.36
C ALA A 82 -4.90 -6.06 -7.39
N ASN A 83 -5.39 -5.65 -8.58
CA ASN A 83 -4.52 -5.31 -9.71
C ASN A 83 -4.72 -3.89 -10.25
N CYS A 84 -5.92 -3.30 -10.12
CA CYS A 84 -6.27 -2.06 -10.81
C CYS A 84 -6.42 -0.87 -9.86
N ALA A 85 -6.74 -1.12 -8.59
CA ALA A 85 -7.12 -0.11 -7.61
C ALA A 85 -6.01 0.93 -7.37
N LEU A 86 -4.75 0.54 -7.41
CA LEU A 86 -3.63 1.44 -7.19
C LEU A 86 -3.73 2.69 -8.09
N CYS A 87 -4.02 2.50 -9.36
CA CYS A 87 -4.15 3.59 -10.32
C CYS A 87 -5.58 4.14 -10.39
N HIS A 88 -6.58 3.26 -10.46
CA HIS A 88 -7.96 3.66 -10.72
C HIS A 88 -8.75 4.17 -9.49
N VAL A 89 -8.25 3.99 -8.27
CA VAL A 89 -8.81 4.65 -7.08
C VAL A 89 -8.17 6.02 -6.88
N SER A 90 -6.85 6.11 -7.01
CA SER A 90 -6.10 7.34 -6.77
C SER A 90 -6.12 8.33 -7.95
N GLY A 91 -6.33 7.84 -9.17
CA GLY A 91 -6.16 8.63 -10.41
C GLY A 91 -4.70 8.75 -10.84
N LEU A 92 -3.84 7.86 -10.38
CA LEU A 92 -2.43 7.84 -10.74
C LEU A 92 -2.26 7.70 -12.26
N MET A 93 -1.28 8.40 -12.85
CA MET A 93 -0.97 8.37 -14.27
C MET A 93 -2.17 8.70 -15.17
N GLU A 94 -3.01 9.64 -14.74
CA GLU A 94 -4.25 10.07 -15.43
C GLU A 94 -5.28 8.94 -15.60
N ALA A 95 -5.21 7.89 -14.77
CA ALA A 95 -6.20 6.83 -14.78
C ALA A 95 -7.59 7.38 -14.40
N PRO A 96 -8.66 7.00 -15.11
CA PRO A 96 -10.01 7.41 -14.74
C PRO A 96 -10.36 6.78 -13.39
N LYS A 97 -10.76 7.63 -12.44
CA LYS A 97 -11.11 7.18 -11.10
C LYS A 97 -12.42 6.39 -11.12
N ILE A 98 -12.42 5.26 -10.41
CA ILE A 98 -13.64 4.46 -10.20
C ILE A 98 -14.67 5.33 -9.47
N GLY A 99 -15.91 5.30 -9.94
CA GLY A 99 -17.03 6.12 -9.44
C GLY A 99 -17.14 7.51 -10.06
N ASP A 100 -16.17 7.97 -10.84
CA ASP A 100 -16.25 9.26 -11.53
C ASP A 100 -16.89 9.10 -12.91
N ALA A 101 -18.21 9.26 -12.97
CA ALA A 101 -18.98 9.13 -14.19
C ALA A 101 -18.50 10.10 -15.30
N GLY A 102 -18.01 11.30 -14.95
CA GLY A 102 -17.51 12.28 -15.92
C GLY A 102 -16.26 11.80 -16.64
N LEU A 103 -15.33 11.20 -15.90
CA LEU A 103 -14.11 10.62 -16.48
C LEU A 103 -14.41 9.34 -17.27
N TRP A 104 -15.42 8.58 -16.87
CA TRP A 104 -15.76 7.31 -17.53
C TRP A 104 -16.68 7.46 -18.74
N ALA A 105 -17.58 8.43 -18.78
CA ALA A 105 -18.56 8.60 -19.87
C ALA A 105 -17.93 8.58 -21.28
N PRO A 106 -16.87 9.34 -21.60
CA PRO A 106 -16.28 9.33 -22.94
C PRO A 106 -15.57 8.00 -23.26
N ARG A 107 -15.24 7.21 -22.26
CA ARG A 107 -14.66 5.88 -22.43
C ARG A 107 -15.74 4.83 -22.66
N ILE A 108 -16.82 4.88 -21.88
CA ILE A 108 -17.99 4.01 -22.03
C ILE A 108 -18.62 4.16 -23.41
N ALA A 109 -18.65 5.38 -23.95
CA ALA A 109 -19.14 5.66 -25.29
C ALA A 109 -18.38 4.94 -26.41
N GLN A 110 -17.15 4.47 -26.17
CA GLN A 110 -16.36 3.68 -27.13
C GLN A 110 -16.85 2.23 -27.24
N GLY A 111 -17.69 1.78 -26.33
CA GLY A 111 -18.25 0.42 -26.29
C GLY A 111 -17.40 -0.58 -25.53
N LYS A 112 -18.07 -1.63 -25.07
CA LYS A 112 -17.53 -2.69 -24.21
C LYS A 112 -16.23 -3.32 -24.78
N GLU A 113 -16.27 -3.74 -26.04
CA GLU A 113 -15.14 -4.42 -26.67
C GLU A 113 -13.89 -3.54 -26.71
N THR A 114 -14.06 -2.26 -27.05
CA THR A 114 -12.96 -1.32 -27.11
C THR A 114 -12.33 -1.12 -25.73
N LEU A 115 -13.14 -1.00 -24.68
CA LEU A 115 -12.66 -0.86 -23.30
C LEU A 115 -11.86 -2.08 -22.87
N ILE A 116 -12.37 -3.28 -23.10
CA ILE A 116 -11.70 -4.52 -22.76
C ILE A 116 -10.39 -4.67 -23.54
N ASN A 117 -10.40 -4.45 -24.85
CA ASN A 117 -9.19 -4.51 -25.67
C ASN A 117 -8.12 -3.51 -25.23
N ASN A 118 -8.52 -2.29 -24.86
CA ASN A 118 -7.61 -1.28 -24.35
C ASN A 118 -6.98 -1.71 -23.01
N ALA A 119 -7.72 -2.36 -22.15
CA ALA A 119 -7.21 -2.87 -20.88
C ALA A 119 -6.26 -4.08 -21.07
N ILE A 120 -6.58 -4.97 -22.01
CA ILE A 120 -5.74 -6.14 -22.34
C ILE A 120 -4.42 -5.70 -22.97
N LYS A 121 -4.46 -4.79 -23.93
CA LYS A 121 -3.27 -4.34 -24.70
C LYS A 121 -2.49 -3.22 -24.03
N GLY A 122 -3.13 -2.50 -23.09
CA GLY A 122 -2.63 -1.25 -22.55
C GLY A 122 -2.99 -0.06 -23.44
N ILE A 123 -3.10 1.11 -22.83
CA ILE A 123 -3.40 2.36 -23.54
C ILE A 123 -2.74 3.55 -22.84
N ARG A 124 -1.97 4.37 -23.59
CA ARG A 124 -1.23 5.52 -23.06
C ARG A 124 -0.32 5.11 -21.90
N MET A 125 -0.58 5.60 -20.69
CA MET A 125 0.19 5.29 -19.50
C MET A 125 -0.28 4.00 -18.78
N MET A 126 -1.42 3.46 -19.17
CA MET A 126 -1.92 2.21 -18.62
C MET A 126 -1.17 1.02 -19.23
N PRO A 127 -0.46 0.22 -18.45
CA PRO A 127 0.19 -0.98 -18.96
C PRO A 127 -0.82 -2.06 -19.33
N ALA A 128 -0.43 -2.97 -20.21
CA ALA A 128 -1.22 -4.13 -20.59
C ALA A 128 -1.65 -4.93 -19.34
N ARG A 129 -2.93 -5.29 -19.26
CA ARG A 129 -3.51 -6.06 -18.14
C ARG A 129 -3.28 -5.41 -16.76
N GLY A 130 -3.17 -4.06 -16.71
CA GLY A 130 -2.85 -3.34 -15.48
C GLY A 130 -1.46 -3.64 -14.91
N GLY A 131 -0.56 -4.19 -15.73
CA GLY A 131 0.80 -4.58 -15.34
C GLY A 131 0.93 -6.03 -14.85
N ASN A 132 -0.16 -6.78 -14.76
CA ASN A 132 -0.14 -8.19 -14.38
C ASN A 132 -0.36 -9.11 -15.59
N ALA A 133 0.73 -9.55 -16.21
CA ALA A 133 0.69 -10.43 -17.39
C ALA A 133 0.07 -11.81 -17.13
N LYS A 134 -0.19 -12.19 -15.88
CA LYS A 134 -0.82 -13.47 -15.53
C LYS A 134 -2.34 -13.45 -15.63
N LEU A 135 -2.96 -12.26 -15.67
CA LEU A 135 -4.41 -12.16 -15.84
C LEU A 135 -4.83 -12.66 -17.21
N THR A 136 -5.89 -13.45 -17.26
CA THR A 136 -6.52 -13.87 -18.51
C THR A 136 -7.34 -12.74 -19.13
N ASP A 137 -7.75 -12.90 -20.36
CA ASP A 137 -8.60 -11.91 -21.06
C ASP A 137 -9.97 -11.79 -20.37
N GLU A 138 -10.50 -12.91 -19.88
CA GLU A 138 -11.78 -12.98 -19.17
C GLU A 138 -11.70 -12.26 -17.82
N GLU A 139 -10.62 -12.44 -17.09
CA GLU A 139 -10.39 -11.72 -15.82
C GLU A 139 -10.28 -10.22 -16.03
N VAL A 140 -9.56 -9.79 -17.06
CA VAL A 140 -9.46 -8.38 -17.42
C VAL A 140 -10.83 -7.83 -17.84
N ALA A 141 -11.60 -8.60 -18.62
CA ALA A 141 -12.95 -8.20 -19.03
C ALA A 141 -13.88 -8.05 -17.82
N ALA A 142 -13.85 -8.98 -16.87
CA ALA A 142 -14.64 -8.89 -15.64
C ALA A 142 -14.28 -7.66 -14.81
N ALA A 143 -12.98 -7.33 -14.69
CA ALA A 143 -12.51 -6.14 -14.01
C ALA A 143 -12.98 -4.84 -14.69
N VAL A 144 -12.91 -4.78 -16.02
CA VAL A 144 -13.41 -3.62 -16.80
C VAL A 144 -14.90 -3.41 -16.59
N ILE A 145 -15.70 -4.49 -16.66
CA ILE A 145 -17.15 -4.44 -16.42
C ILE A 145 -17.46 -3.92 -15.02
N SER A 146 -16.77 -4.44 -13.99
CA SER A 146 -16.93 -3.99 -12.62
C SER A 146 -16.64 -2.48 -12.48
N MET A 147 -15.51 -1.99 -13.01
CA MET A 147 -15.15 -0.57 -12.93
C MET A 147 -16.15 0.32 -13.68
N VAL A 148 -16.62 -0.10 -14.85
CA VAL A 148 -17.62 0.65 -15.63
C VAL A 148 -18.94 0.73 -14.87
N ASN A 149 -19.41 -0.38 -14.33
CA ASN A 149 -20.68 -0.42 -13.59
C ASN A 149 -20.61 0.43 -12.32
N ALA A 150 -19.47 0.39 -11.60
CA ALA A 150 -19.21 1.26 -10.45
C ALA A 150 -19.11 2.76 -10.82
N SER A 151 -18.92 3.08 -12.09
CA SER A 151 -18.72 4.45 -12.59
C SER A 151 -19.89 4.99 -13.41
N GLY A 152 -21.07 4.39 -13.26
CA GLY A 152 -22.33 4.85 -13.88
C GLY A 152 -22.61 4.27 -15.26
N GLY A 153 -21.81 3.33 -15.76
CA GLY A 153 -22.10 2.54 -16.96
C GLY A 153 -22.95 1.31 -16.65
N LYS A 154 -23.34 0.62 -17.70
CA LYS A 154 -24.00 -0.70 -17.67
C LYS A 154 -23.44 -1.53 -18.81
N LEU A 155 -22.59 -2.52 -18.48
CA LEU A 155 -22.00 -3.44 -19.43
C LEU A 155 -22.29 -4.91 -19.10
#